data_5ce3ba2e99b767b33d84378b6f2db9da
#
_entry.id   5ce3ba2e99b767b33d84378b6f2db9da
#
_cell.length_a   1.000
_cell.length_b   1.000
_cell.length_c   1.000
_cell.angle_alpha   90.00
_cell.angle_beta   90.00
_cell.angle_gamma   90.00
#
_symmetry.space_group_name_H-M   'P 1'
#
loop_
_entity.id
_entity.type
_entity.pdbx_description
1 polymer ?
#
loop_
_entity_poly.entity_id
_entity_poly.type
_entity_poly.pdbx_seq_one_letter_code
_entity_poly.pdbx_strand_id
1 'polypeptide(L)'
;ESKKSAEPEKPQITSDVDKPKFQMPEDPNLFALVVGIEKYSSIPEAPYAERDAVAVRDHLLAMGYPQRNIILLTGDKATKTGLTKNLEKWLPRNTTEDSSVFFYYSGHVAPDVKNGQAYLVPWDGDPQFLEDTAYPIKRLYEKLGALKAKRVVMAMDSCFSGAGGRSVLAKGSRPLVNKIEKISEVDDKIVSFSAAAGDHISGTMDDQGHWAFTYFLLK
;
A
#
# COMPACT_ATOMS: atom_id res chain seq x y z
N GLU A 1 8.91 16.30 43.40
CA GLU A 1 7.88 15.61 42.64
C GLU A 1 7.57 16.42 41.38
N SER A 2 8.13 16.00 40.25
CA SER A 2 7.96 16.62 38.95
C SER A 2 6.64 16.14 38.34
N LYS A 3 5.65 17.03 38.25
CA LYS A 3 4.41 16.78 37.50
C LYS A 3 4.76 16.71 36.02
N LYS A 4 4.70 15.49 35.45
CA LYS A 4 4.66 15.26 34.01
C LYS A 4 3.38 15.92 33.45
N SER A 5 3.53 17.05 32.74
CA SER A 5 2.42 17.65 32.00
C SER A 5 1.95 16.66 30.93
N ALA A 6 0.71 16.20 31.02
CA ALA A 6 0.07 15.42 29.97
C ALA A 6 -0.02 16.32 28.71
N GLU A 7 0.58 15.89 27.61
CA GLU A 7 0.30 16.50 26.30
C GLU A 7 -1.21 16.40 26.03
N PRO A 8 -1.84 17.44 25.48
CA PRO A 8 -3.24 17.37 25.11
C PRO A 8 -3.44 16.28 24.06
N GLU A 9 -4.34 15.34 24.34
CA GLU A 9 -4.74 14.31 23.37
C GLU A 9 -5.23 15.01 22.11
N LYS A 10 -4.60 14.70 20.97
CA LYS A 10 -5.06 15.17 19.65
C LYS A 10 -6.50 14.67 19.45
N PRO A 11 -7.43 15.49 18.96
CA PRO A 11 -8.80 15.05 18.70
C PRO A 11 -8.79 13.82 17.79
N GLN A 12 -9.47 12.75 18.21
CA GLN A 12 -9.62 11.56 17.39
C GLN A 12 -10.46 11.90 16.15
N ILE A 13 -9.82 11.93 15.01
CA ILE A 13 -10.50 12.07 13.72
C ILE A 13 -11.34 10.80 13.50
N THR A 14 -12.62 10.95 13.19
CA THR A 14 -13.52 9.84 12.84
C THR A 14 -13.99 9.99 11.40
N SER A 15 -14.09 8.91 10.67
CA SER A 15 -14.59 8.87 9.30
C SER A 15 -15.73 7.88 9.16
N ASP A 16 -16.63 8.14 8.23
CA ASP A 16 -17.73 7.25 7.91
C ASP A 16 -17.28 5.95 7.19
N VAL A 17 -16.03 5.91 6.73
CA VAL A 17 -15.39 4.73 6.13
C VAL A 17 -14.53 3.93 7.12
N ASP A 18 -14.35 4.38 8.37
CA ASP A 18 -13.57 3.64 9.38
C ASP A 18 -14.17 2.27 9.69
N LYS A 19 -15.50 2.15 9.59
CA LYS A 19 -16.22 0.91 9.90
C LYS A 19 -17.19 0.56 8.80
N PRO A 20 -17.07 -0.63 8.21
CA PRO A 20 -18.05 -1.13 7.25
C PRO A 20 -19.44 -1.26 7.88
N LYS A 21 -20.49 -0.97 7.09
CA LYS A 21 -21.91 -1.05 7.53
C LYS A 21 -22.59 -2.31 6.99
N PHE A 22 -21.85 -3.28 6.52
CA PHE A 22 -22.31 -4.52 5.95
C PHE A 22 -21.46 -5.68 6.46
N GLN A 23 -21.95 -6.91 6.28
CA GLN A 23 -21.24 -8.14 6.57
C GLN A 23 -21.67 -9.20 5.58
N MET A 24 -20.69 -9.82 4.90
CA MET A 24 -20.91 -10.94 3.99
C MET A 24 -20.47 -12.27 4.65
N PRO A 25 -21.00 -13.40 4.20
CA PRO A 25 -20.49 -14.71 4.62
C PRO A 25 -19.01 -14.89 4.26
N GLU A 26 -18.28 -15.59 5.13
CA GLU A 26 -16.85 -15.87 4.90
C GLU A 26 -16.68 -16.79 3.68
N ASP A 27 -15.77 -16.43 2.77
CA ASP A 27 -15.32 -17.26 1.65
C ASP A 27 -13.85 -17.65 1.86
N PRO A 28 -13.53 -18.93 2.04
CA PRO A 28 -12.17 -19.42 2.29
C PRO A 28 -11.20 -19.19 1.12
N ASN A 29 -11.70 -18.87 -0.07
CA ASN A 29 -10.88 -18.62 -1.25
C ASN A 29 -10.43 -17.16 -1.39
N LEU A 30 -10.83 -16.28 -0.48
CA LEU A 30 -10.42 -14.88 -0.48
C LEU A 30 -9.15 -14.70 0.36
N PHE A 31 -8.14 -14.07 -0.24
CA PHE A 31 -6.84 -13.78 0.38
C PHE A 31 -6.48 -12.31 0.22
N ALA A 32 -5.81 -11.73 1.19
CA ALA A 32 -5.34 -10.35 1.09
C ALA A 32 -3.96 -10.13 1.71
N LEU A 33 -3.20 -9.26 1.07
CA LEU A 33 -2.01 -8.64 1.63
C LEU A 33 -2.23 -7.13 1.64
N VAL A 34 -2.36 -6.57 2.84
CA VAL A 34 -2.65 -5.15 3.08
C VAL A 34 -1.43 -4.52 3.72
N VAL A 35 -0.90 -3.47 3.11
CA VAL A 35 0.31 -2.79 3.56
C VAL A 35 0.02 -1.31 3.75
N GLY A 36 0.34 -0.78 4.94
CA GLY A 36 0.27 0.64 5.25
C GLY A 36 1.51 1.07 6.01
N ILE A 37 2.25 2.04 5.48
CA ILE A 37 3.48 2.52 6.09
C ILE A 37 3.38 4.03 6.28
N GLU A 38 3.08 4.44 7.50
CA GLU A 38 2.97 5.85 7.85
C GLU A 38 4.31 6.39 8.32
N LYS A 39 4.94 5.71 9.28
CA LYS A 39 6.23 6.08 9.85
C LYS A 39 7.33 5.19 9.30
N TYR A 40 8.39 5.82 8.84
CA TYR A 40 9.57 5.15 8.29
C TYR A 40 10.76 5.30 9.23
N SER A 41 11.76 4.45 9.07
CA SER A 41 12.97 4.50 9.91
C SER A 41 13.83 5.74 9.63
N SER A 42 13.85 6.25 8.40
CA SER A 42 14.82 7.28 7.98
C SER A 42 14.31 8.31 6.96
N ILE A 43 13.04 8.25 6.59
CA ILE A 43 12.44 9.17 5.60
C ILE A 43 11.16 9.81 6.16
N PRO A 44 10.65 10.91 5.55
CA PRO A 44 9.43 11.56 6.01
C PRO A 44 8.24 10.62 6.11
N GLU A 45 7.30 10.94 7.00
CA GLU A 45 6.06 10.18 7.17
C GLU A 45 5.16 10.26 5.92
N ALA A 46 4.34 9.22 5.72
CA ALA A 46 3.19 9.21 4.83
C ALA A 46 1.91 9.22 5.70
N PRO A 47 1.38 10.39 6.06
CA PRO A 47 0.28 10.51 7.01
C PRO A 47 -0.90 9.62 6.64
N TYR A 48 -1.58 9.06 7.64
CA TYR A 48 -2.78 8.22 7.49
C TYR A 48 -2.61 6.86 6.79
N ALA A 49 -1.41 6.51 6.29
CA ALA A 49 -1.23 5.27 5.53
C ALA A 49 -1.52 4.00 6.34
N GLU A 50 -1.20 3.99 7.65
CA GLU A 50 -1.51 2.87 8.52
C GLU A 50 -3.01 2.79 8.83
N ARG A 51 -3.65 3.96 9.04
CA ARG A 51 -5.10 4.04 9.25
C ARG A 51 -5.87 3.55 8.02
N ASP A 52 -5.44 3.97 6.83
CA ASP A 52 -5.98 3.51 5.55
C ASP A 52 -5.93 1.98 5.43
N ALA A 53 -4.77 1.40 5.73
CA ALA A 53 -4.59 -0.05 5.68
C ALA A 53 -5.48 -0.79 6.69
N VAL A 54 -5.66 -0.23 7.89
CA VAL A 54 -6.57 -0.80 8.90
C VAL A 54 -8.02 -0.75 8.42
N ALA A 55 -8.48 0.38 7.86
CA ALA A 55 -9.82 0.51 7.33
C ALA A 55 -10.06 -0.45 6.16
N VAL A 56 -9.11 -0.58 5.23
CA VAL A 56 -9.17 -1.55 4.13
C VAL A 56 -9.28 -2.97 4.66
N ARG A 57 -8.46 -3.37 5.64
CA ARG A 57 -8.56 -4.70 6.27
C ARG A 57 -9.97 -4.94 6.85
N ASP A 58 -10.53 -3.96 7.55
CA ASP A 58 -11.84 -4.10 8.19
C ASP A 58 -12.97 -4.25 7.16
N HIS A 59 -12.87 -3.54 6.03
CA HIS A 59 -13.79 -3.72 4.90
C HIS A 59 -13.64 -5.09 4.25
N LEU A 60 -12.41 -5.59 4.07
CA LEU A 60 -12.18 -6.94 3.55
C LEU A 60 -12.76 -8.01 4.47
N LEU A 61 -12.62 -7.87 5.80
CA LEU A 61 -13.28 -8.76 6.76
C LEU A 61 -14.80 -8.75 6.59
N ALA A 62 -15.39 -7.56 6.45
CA ALA A 62 -16.83 -7.42 6.22
C ALA A 62 -17.26 -7.96 4.85
N MET A 63 -16.40 -7.97 3.85
CA MET A 63 -16.61 -8.57 2.54
C MET A 63 -16.46 -10.11 2.55
N GLY A 64 -16.21 -10.72 3.69
CA GLY A 64 -16.11 -12.17 3.84
C GLY A 64 -14.70 -12.74 3.67
N TYR A 65 -13.65 -11.91 3.66
CA TYR A 65 -12.28 -12.42 3.72
C TYR A 65 -12.02 -13.01 5.10
N PRO A 66 -11.59 -14.28 5.21
CA PRO A 66 -11.24 -14.86 6.49
C PRO A 66 -10.08 -14.12 7.14
N GLN A 67 -10.15 -13.83 8.43
CA GLN A 67 -9.06 -13.13 9.12
C GLN A 67 -7.71 -13.86 8.97
N ARG A 68 -7.72 -15.20 8.96
CA ARG A 68 -6.52 -16.03 8.74
C ARG A 68 -5.90 -15.87 7.35
N ASN A 69 -6.69 -15.39 6.39
CA ASN A 69 -6.28 -15.15 5.00
C ASN A 69 -5.91 -13.69 4.72
N ILE A 70 -5.92 -12.82 5.73
CA ILE A 70 -5.50 -11.42 5.61
C ILE A 70 -4.18 -11.22 6.34
N ILE A 71 -3.15 -10.79 5.63
CA ILE A 71 -1.90 -10.30 6.22
C ILE A 71 -1.95 -8.78 6.22
N LEU A 72 -1.86 -8.18 7.40
CA LEU A 72 -1.70 -6.74 7.57
C LEU A 72 -0.26 -6.43 7.97
N LEU A 73 0.43 -5.65 7.16
CA LEU A 73 1.78 -5.15 7.43
C LEU A 73 1.72 -3.63 7.65
N THR A 74 2.02 -3.20 8.87
CA THR A 74 2.11 -1.78 9.24
C THR A 74 3.38 -1.53 10.04
N GLY A 75 3.88 -0.30 10.01
CA GLY A 75 5.07 0.11 10.75
C GLY A 75 6.27 -0.81 10.50
N ASP A 76 6.97 -1.17 11.56
CA ASP A 76 8.17 -2.01 11.54
C ASP A 76 7.98 -3.45 11.02
N LYS A 77 6.74 -3.89 10.83
CA LYS A 77 6.43 -5.18 10.18
C LYS A 77 6.45 -5.08 8.65
N ALA A 78 6.30 -3.88 8.11
CA ALA A 78 6.27 -3.61 6.67
C ALA A 78 7.67 -3.42 6.08
N THR A 79 8.63 -4.27 6.47
CA THR A 79 10.00 -4.30 5.96
C THR A 79 10.08 -4.93 4.56
N LYS A 80 11.22 -4.72 3.85
CA LYS A 80 11.49 -5.43 2.58
C LYS A 80 11.35 -6.94 2.74
N THR A 81 11.87 -7.50 3.83
CA THR A 81 11.73 -8.92 4.15
C THR A 81 10.28 -9.32 4.39
N GLY A 82 9.50 -8.49 5.10
CA GLY A 82 8.07 -8.70 5.33
C GLY A 82 7.28 -8.75 4.02
N LEU A 83 7.52 -7.81 3.10
CA LEU A 83 6.93 -7.79 1.76
C LEU A 83 7.31 -9.05 0.97
N THR A 84 8.61 -9.35 0.86
CA THR A 84 9.14 -10.50 0.11
C THR A 84 8.57 -11.81 0.63
N LYS A 85 8.57 -12.02 1.94
CA LYS A 85 8.03 -13.23 2.58
C LYS A 85 6.57 -13.47 2.20
N ASN A 86 5.74 -12.43 2.27
CA ASN A 86 4.31 -12.58 2.04
C ASN A 86 3.94 -12.67 0.56
N LEU A 87 4.54 -11.85 -0.29
CA LEU A 87 4.31 -11.87 -1.73
C LEU A 87 4.85 -13.14 -2.41
N GLU A 88 6.03 -13.62 -2.00
CA GLU A 88 6.76 -14.65 -2.73
C GLU A 88 6.72 -16.04 -2.08
N LYS A 89 6.23 -16.12 -0.84
CA LYS A 89 6.15 -17.41 -0.12
C LYS A 89 4.76 -17.68 0.40
N TRP A 90 4.18 -16.75 1.17
CA TRP A 90 2.89 -17.00 1.82
C TRP A 90 1.74 -17.05 0.79
N LEU A 91 1.58 -16.03 -0.07
CA LEU A 91 0.53 -16.04 -1.09
C LEU A 91 0.62 -17.27 -2.02
N PRO A 92 1.79 -17.60 -2.64
CA PRO A 92 1.87 -18.75 -3.54
C PRO A 92 1.59 -20.10 -2.87
N ARG A 93 1.82 -20.22 -1.56
CA ARG A 93 1.58 -21.47 -0.81
C ARG A 93 0.12 -21.67 -0.43
N ASN A 94 -0.64 -20.59 -0.29
CA ASN A 94 -2.01 -20.63 0.23
C ASN A 94 -3.07 -20.42 -0.86
N THR A 95 -2.71 -19.86 -2.02
CA THR A 95 -3.66 -19.63 -3.11
C THR A 95 -3.75 -20.82 -4.06
N THR A 96 -4.96 -21.03 -4.58
CA THR A 96 -5.31 -22.06 -5.56
C THR A 96 -5.98 -21.40 -6.77
N GLU A 97 -6.35 -22.17 -7.79
CA GLU A 97 -7.04 -21.69 -9.00
C GLU A 97 -8.41 -21.07 -8.72
N ASP A 98 -9.03 -21.41 -7.57
CA ASP A 98 -10.30 -20.81 -7.13
C ASP A 98 -10.13 -19.52 -6.34
N SER A 99 -8.89 -19.18 -5.94
CA SER A 99 -8.61 -18.05 -5.08
C SER A 99 -8.79 -16.71 -5.80
N SER A 100 -9.22 -15.70 -5.04
CA SER A 100 -9.12 -14.28 -5.40
C SER A 100 -8.22 -13.58 -4.40
N VAL A 101 -7.30 -12.75 -4.91
CA VAL A 101 -6.31 -12.05 -4.09
C VAL A 101 -6.54 -10.55 -4.16
N PHE A 102 -6.54 -9.88 -3.00
CA PHE A 102 -6.51 -8.43 -2.90
C PHE A 102 -5.16 -7.98 -2.36
N PHE A 103 -4.46 -7.15 -3.13
CA PHE A 103 -3.25 -6.47 -2.70
C PHE A 103 -3.54 -4.99 -2.52
N TYR A 104 -3.21 -4.46 -1.34
CA TYR A 104 -3.31 -3.04 -1.04
C TYR A 104 -1.97 -2.49 -0.55
N TYR A 105 -1.62 -1.31 -1.01
CA TYR A 105 -0.44 -0.59 -0.55
C TYR A 105 -0.76 0.89 -0.35
N SER A 106 -0.46 1.43 0.82
CA SER A 106 -0.46 2.86 1.14
C SER A 106 0.88 3.24 1.75
N GLY A 107 1.61 4.16 1.09
CA GLY A 107 2.95 4.57 1.50
C GLY A 107 3.76 5.19 0.36
N HIS A 108 5.06 5.35 0.59
CA HIS A 108 5.96 5.94 -0.39
C HIS A 108 6.30 5.01 -1.56
N VAL A 109 6.34 5.59 -2.74
CA VAL A 109 6.92 4.99 -3.94
C VAL A 109 8.05 5.88 -4.42
N ALA A 110 9.17 5.29 -4.79
CA ALA A 110 10.33 6.01 -5.28
C ALA A 110 10.72 5.51 -6.68
N PRO A 111 10.89 6.41 -7.67
CA PRO A 111 11.52 6.08 -8.93
C PRO A 111 13.03 6.04 -8.78
N ASP A 112 13.67 5.05 -9.35
CA ASP A 112 15.12 5.06 -9.53
C ASP A 112 15.45 5.83 -10.82
N VAL A 113 16.13 6.96 -10.66
CA VAL A 113 16.52 7.83 -11.76
C VAL A 113 17.56 7.21 -12.70
N LYS A 114 18.26 6.15 -12.26
CA LYS A 114 19.30 5.46 -13.04
C LYS A 114 18.70 4.49 -14.05
N ASN A 115 17.68 3.75 -13.64
CA ASN A 115 17.08 2.68 -14.44
C ASN A 115 15.61 2.90 -14.81
N GLY A 116 14.98 3.99 -14.32
CA GLY A 116 13.57 4.32 -14.59
C GLY A 116 12.56 3.39 -13.92
N GLN A 117 13.01 2.46 -13.06
CA GLN A 117 12.14 1.56 -12.34
C GLN A 117 11.51 2.26 -11.12
N ALA A 118 10.31 1.83 -10.76
CA ALA A 118 9.61 2.29 -9.56
C ALA A 118 9.64 1.22 -8.47
N TYR A 119 9.77 1.66 -7.24
CA TYR A 119 9.91 0.80 -6.06
C TYR A 119 8.89 1.17 -4.98
N LEU A 120 8.26 0.18 -4.37
CA LEU A 120 7.61 0.35 -3.07
C LEU A 120 8.70 0.53 -2.02
N VAL A 121 8.64 1.61 -1.26
CA VAL A 121 9.61 1.87 -0.18
C VAL A 121 9.09 1.23 1.10
N PRO A 122 9.74 0.18 1.63
CA PRO A 122 9.35 -0.44 2.89
C PRO A 122 9.76 0.43 4.09
N TRP A 123 9.34 0.04 5.30
CA TRP A 123 9.66 0.75 6.54
C TRP A 123 11.17 0.96 6.73
N ASP A 124 11.98 -0.01 6.37
CA ASP A 124 13.45 -0.02 6.44
C ASP A 124 14.11 0.41 5.11
N GLY A 125 13.35 1.01 4.19
CA GLY A 125 13.84 1.40 2.88
C GLY A 125 14.73 2.64 2.93
N ASP A 126 15.80 2.64 2.12
CA ASP A 126 16.68 3.77 1.91
C ASP A 126 16.59 4.23 0.44
N PRO A 127 16.12 5.47 0.18
CA PRO A 127 15.99 5.99 -1.18
C PRO A 127 17.31 6.12 -1.94
N GLN A 128 18.45 6.10 -1.27
CA GLN A 128 19.78 6.12 -1.91
C GLN A 128 20.20 4.74 -2.40
N PHE A 129 19.57 3.68 -1.85
CA PHE A 129 19.87 2.27 -2.14
C PHE A 129 18.60 1.47 -2.47
N LEU A 130 17.78 1.99 -3.41
CA LEU A 130 16.46 1.41 -3.74
C LEU A 130 16.56 -0.05 -4.22
N GLU A 131 17.55 -0.39 -5.04
CA GLU A 131 17.72 -1.76 -5.54
C GLU A 131 17.92 -2.77 -4.39
N ASP A 132 18.64 -2.36 -3.35
CA ASP A 132 18.97 -3.24 -2.22
C ASP A 132 17.89 -3.21 -1.14
N THR A 133 17.23 -2.07 -0.92
CA THR A 133 16.37 -1.83 0.26
C THR A 133 14.88 -1.73 -0.04
N ALA A 134 14.49 -1.51 -1.31
CA ALA A 134 13.10 -1.36 -1.71
C ALA A 134 12.60 -2.57 -2.54
N TYR A 135 11.28 -2.62 -2.78
CA TYR A 135 10.65 -3.71 -3.52
C TYR A 135 10.23 -3.24 -4.91
N PRO A 136 10.80 -3.79 -6.02
CA PRO A 136 10.50 -3.33 -7.38
C PRO A 136 9.02 -3.57 -7.74
N ILE A 137 8.34 -2.56 -8.29
CA ILE A 137 6.94 -2.69 -8.72
C ILE A 137 6.82 -3.69 -9.88
N LYS A 138 7.79 -3.73 -10.79
CA LYS A 138 7.84 -4.76 -11.83
C LYS A 138 7.78 -6.17 -11.25
N ARG A 139 8.61 -6.44 -10.23
CA ARG A 139 8.61 -7.72 -9.52
C ARG A 139 7.28 -8.00 -8.80
N LEU A 140 6.61 -6.94 -8.26
CA LEU A 140 5.29 -7.08 -7.67
C LEU A 140 4.28 -7.64 -8.70
N TYR A 141 4.20 -7.05 -9.89
CA TYR A 141 3.33 -7.54 -10.96
C TYR A 141 3.68 -8.97 -11.40
N GLU A 142 4.96 -9.27 -11.57
CA GLU A 142 5.44 -10.62 -11.91
C GLU A 142 5.01 -11.65 -10.86
N LYS A 143 5.15 -11.34 -9.56
CA LYS A 143 4.80 -12.26 -8.48
C LYS A 143 3.30 -12.43 -8.32
N LEU A 144 2.53 -11.36 -8.45
CA LEU A 144 1.07 -11.40 -8.42
C LEU A 144 0.51 -12.14 -9.65
N GLY A 145 1.08 -11.91 -10.84
CA GLY A 145 0.72 -12.63 -12.07
C GLY A 145 1.06 -14.12 -12.02
N ALA A 146 2.11 -14.52 -11.35
CA ALA A 146 2.51 -15.93 -11.18
C ALA A 146 1.67 -16.71 -10.15
N LEU A 147 0.77 -16.05 -9.39
CA LEU A 147 -0.11 -16.75 -8.46
C LEU A 147 -1.08 -17.68 -9.21
N LYS A 148 -1.46 -18.78 -8.60
CA LYS A 148 -2.51 -19.67 -9.15
C LYS A 148 -3.92 -19.10 -9.06
N ALA A 149 -4.09 -17.93 -8.44
CA ALA A 149 -5.38 -17.28 -8.25
C ALA A 149 -6.08 -16.96 -9.60
N LYS A 150 -7.41 -17.09 -9.61
CA LYS A 150 -8.25 -16.72 -10.78
C LYS A 150 -8.35 -15.22 -11.02
N ARG A 151 -8.16 -14.42 -9.95
CA ARG A 151 -8.26 -12.96 -9.99
C ARG A 151 -7.31 -12.34 -8.97
N VAL A 152 -6.69 -11.25 -9.36
CA VAL A 152 -5.90 -10.39 -8.47
C VAL A 152 -6.41 -8.96 -8.61
N VAL A 153 -6.80 -8.35 -7.52
CA VAL A 153 -7.11 -6.91 -7.45
C VAL A 153 -5.97 -6.23 -6.73
N MET A 154 -5.40 -5.22 -7.36
CA MET A 154 -4.32 -4.42 -6.78
C MET A 154 -4.81 -2.98 -6.63
N ALA A 155 -4.75 -2.45 -5.40
CA ALA A 155 -5.07 -1.06 -5.09
C ALA A 155 -3.85 -0.37 -4.47
N MET A 156 -3.38 0.70 -5.11
CA MET A 156 -2.18 1.42 -4.69
C MET A 156 -2.51 2.89 -4.41
N ASP A 157 -2.52 3.23 -3.13
CA ASP A 157 -2.65 4.61 -2.67
C ASP A 157 -1.26 5.22 -2.48
N SER A 158 -0.62 5.53 -3.59
CA SER A 158 0.72 6.10 -3.64
C SER A 158 0.87 7.04 -4.83
N CYS A 159 1.61 8.14 -4.66
CA CYS A 159 1.91 9.07 -5.74
C CYS A 159 3.24 8.72 -6.39
N PHE A 160 3.22 8.51 -7.70
CA PHE A 160 4.43 8.31 -8.52
C PHE A 160 5.14 9.62 -8.88
N SER A 161 4.50 10.77 -8.66
CA SER A 161 5.08 12.07 -8.97
C SER A 161 5.94 12.57 -7.81
N GLY A 162 7.18 12.96 -8.05
CA GLY A 162 8.05 13.60 -7.06
C GLY A 162 7.54 14.96 -6.52
N ALA A 163 6.31 15.35 -6.84
CA ALA A 163 5.69 16.61 -6.46
C ALA A 163 4.67 16.50 -5.30
N GLY A 164 4.31 15.29 -4.87
CA GLY A 164 3.37 15.09 -3.75
C GLY A 164 4.08 14.80 -2.43
N GLY A 165 3.39 15.01 -1.31
CA GLY A 165 3.91 14.78 0.05
C GLY A 165 4.36 13.33 0.35
N ARG A 166 4.18 12.40 -0.58
CA ARG A 166 4.63 10.99 -0.52
C ARG A 166 5.84 10.68 -1.42
N SER A 167 6.50 11.69 -2.00
CA SER A 167 7.74 11.47 -2.73
C SER A 167 8.93 11.67 -1.82
N VAL A 168 9.81 10.67 -1.77
CA VAL A 168 11.07 10.70 -1.02
C VAL A 168 12.24 11.31 -1.80
N LEU A 169 11.97 11.88 -2.98
CA LEU A 169 13.00 12.57 -3.74
C LEU A 169 13.45 13.84 -3.00
N ALA A 170 14.75 14.06 -2.93
CA ALA A 170 15.33 15.24 -2.30
C ALA A 170 14.70 16.53 -2.83
N LYS A 171 14.41 17.49 -1.94
CA LYS A 171 13.93 18.83 -2.32
C LYS A 171 14.83 19.43 -3.42
N GLY A 172 14.26 19.71 -4.59
CA GLY A 172 14.97 20.27 -5.74
C GLY A 172 15.26 19.31 -6.88
N SER A 173 15.07 18.00 -6.71
CA SER A 173 15.12 17.07 -7.83
C SER A 173 13.81 17.17 -8.63
N ARG A 174 13.87 17.63 -9.85
CA ARG A 174 12.72 17.52 -10.77
C ARG A 174 12.48 16.03 -11.02
N PRO A 175 11.26 15.51 -10.79
CA PRO A 175 10.96 14.14 -11.17
C PRO A 175 11.00 14.05 -12.69
N LEU A 176 12.04 13.45 -13.21
CA LEU A 176 12.12 13.00 -14.60
C LEU A 176 11.31 11.69 -14.75
N VAL A 177 10.06 11.66 -14.28
CA VAL A 177 9.16 10.54 -14.58
C VAL A 177 8.52 10.81 -15.94
N ASN A 178 9.32 10.71 -16.97
CA ASN A 178 8.85 10.72 -18.34
C ASN A 178 8.41 9.35 -18.82
N LYS A 179 7.81 8.54 -18.08
CA LYS A 179 7.22 7.21 -18.33
C LYS A 179 7.75 6.22 -17.31
N ILE A 180 6.90 5.87 -16.37
CA ILE A 180 6.94 4.49 -15.88
C ILE A 180 6.87 3.64 -17.14
N GLU A 181 7.89 2.80 -17.37
CA GLU A 181 7.81 1.79 -18.44
C GLU A 181 6.43 1.17 -18.30
N LYS A 182 5.60 1.30 -19.34
CA LYS A 182 4.33 0.56 -19.40
C LYS A 182 4.75 -0.87 -19.10
N ILE A 183 4.26 -1.43 -18.00
CA ILE A 183 4.43 -2.85 -17.74
C ILE A 183 3.72 -3.50 -18.90
N SER A 184 4.49 -3.90 -19.91
CA SER A 184 4.00 -4.21 -21.25
C SER A 184 3.21 -5.52 -21.30
N GLU A 185 3.23 -6.28 -20.21
CA GLU A 185 2.50 -7.55 -20.09
C GLU A 185 1.99 -7.69 -18.66
N VAL A 186 0.89 -7.00 -18.35
CA VAL A 186 0.12 -7.29 -17.12
C VAL A 186 -0.75 -8.51 -17.43
N ASP A 187 -0.64 -9.56 -16.63
CA ASP A 187 -1.49 -10.74 -16.70
C ASP A 187 -2.97 -10.32 -16.64
N ASP A 188 -3.81 -10.80 -17.55
CA ASP A 188 -5.23 -10.42 -17.70
C ASP A 188 -6.06 -10.63 -16.43
N LYS A 189 -5.60 -11.47 -15.50
CA LYS A 189 -6.26 -11.66 -14.19
C LYS A 189 -6.00 -10.53 -13.20
N ILE A 190 -5.06 -9.60 -13.47
CA ILE A 190 -4.74 -8.49 -12.60
C ILE A 190 -5.55 -7.26 -12.99
N VAL A 191 -6.38 -6.80 -12.06
CA VAL A 191 -7.05 -5.49 -12.15
C VAL A 191 -6.35 -4.55 -11.19
N SER A 192 -5.81 -3.43 -11.69
CA SER A 192 -5.08 -2.47 -10.86
C SER A 192 -5.78 -1.11 -10.79
N PHE A 193 -5.87 -0.57 -9.57
CA PHE A 193 -6.32 0.77 -9.27
C PHE A 193 -5.16 1.54 -8.63
N SER A 194 -4.93 2.78 -9.03
CA SER A 194 -3.90 3.63 -8.43
C SER A 194 -4.41 5.05 -8.22
N ALA A 195 -3.92 5.69 -7.15
CA ALA A 195 -4.29 7.05 -6.77
C ALA A 195 -3.88 8.13 -7.77
N ALA A 196 -2.90 7.85 -8.63
CA ALA A 196 -2.37 8.81 -9.59
C ALA A 196 -2.35 8.24 -11.00
N ALA A 197 -3.01 8.95 -11.90
CA ALA A 197 -2.82 8.83 -13.34
C ALA A 197 -2.20 10.14 -13.84
N GLY A 198 -0.93 10.13 -14.22
CA GLY A 198 -0.24 11.29 -14.79
C GLY A 198 0.06 12.42 -13.79
N ASP A 199 -0.31 13.66 -14.10
CA ASP A 199 0.08 14.87 -13.37
C ASP A 199 -0.79 15.18 -12.13
N HIS A 200 -1.73 14.31 -11.77
CA HIS A 200 -2.64 14.52 -10.66
C HIS A 200 -2.09 13.96 -9.36
N ILE A 201 -2.03 14.80 -8.33
CA ILE A 201 -1.59 14.46 -6.97
C ILE A 201 -2.82 14.00 -6.19
N SER A 202 -2.79 12.78 -5.66
CA SER A 202 -3.75 12.37 -4.62
C SER A 202 -3.47 13.17 -3.36
N GLY A 203 -4.50 13.82 -2.80
CA GLY A 203 -4.41 14.59 -1.57
C GLY A 203 -4.89 13.81 -0.35
N THR A 204 -4.57 14.34 0.84
CA THR A 204 -5.19 13.91 2.09
C THR A 204 -6.57 14.56 2.27
N MET A 205 -7.49 13.83 2.88
CA MET A 205 -8.73 14.36 3.43
C MET A 205 -8.56 14.45 4.95
N ASP A 206 -7.95 15.54 5.39
CA ASP A 206 -7.53 15.69 6.79
C ASP A 206 -8.70 15.68 7.79
N ASP A 207 -9.87 16.13 7.36
CA ASP A 207 -11.13 16.05 8.12
C ASP A 207 -11.62 14.61 8.29
N GLN A 208 -11.26 13.71 7.38
CA GLN A 208 -11.56 12.28 7.41
C GLN A 208 -10.41 11.44 7.96
N GLY A 209 -9.20 11.96 7.99
CA GLY A 209 -8.00 11.24 8.41
C GLY A 209 -7.63 10.09 7.47
N HIS A 210 -7.88 10.25 6.18
CA HIS A 210 -7.60 9.29 5.12
C HIS A 210 -7.00 9.99 3.90
N TRP A 211 -6.35 9.22 3.06
CA TRP A 211 -6.05 9.65 1.70
C TRP A 211 -7.31 9.55 0.83
N ALA A 212 -7.46 10.50 -0.09
CA ALA A 212 -8.65 10.59 -0.93
C ALA A 212 -8.92 9.31 -1.73
N PHE A 213 -7.88 8.67 -2.29
CA PHE A 213 -8.04 7.41 -3.00
C PHE A 213 -8.67 6.34 -2.10
N THR A 214 -8.10 6.11 -0.92
CA THR A 214 -8.60 5.09 0.02
C THR A 214 -9.99 5.45 0.53
N TYR A 215 -10.24 6.72 0.86
CA TYR A 215 -11.58 7.16 1.27
C TYR A 215 -12.64 6.80 0.22
N PHE A 216 -12.40 7.14 -1.06
CA PHE A 216 -13.35 6.83 -2.13
C PHE A 216 -13.36 5.36 -2.55
N LEU A 217 -12.30 4.60 -2.31
CA LEU A 217 -12.28 3.15 -2.51
C LEU A 217 -13.21 2.44 -1.52
N LEU A 218 -13.34 2.96 -0.29
CA LEU A 218 -14.12 2.37 0.80
C LEU A 218 -15.56 2.91 0.89
N LYS A 219 -15.85 4.04 0.22
CA LYS A 219 -17.17 4.67 0.17
C LYS A 219 -18.14 3.92 -0.72
#